data_49b214609ec6a882392b1318bc938549
#
_entry.id   49b214609ec6a882392b1318bc938549
#
_cell.length_a   1.000
_cell.length_b   1.000
_cell.length_c   1.000
_cell.angle_alpha   90.00
_cell.angle_beta   90.00
_cell.angle_gamma   90.00
#
_symmetry.space_group_name_H-M   'P 1'
#
loop_
_entity.id
_entity.type
_entity.pdbx_description
1 polymer ?
#
loop_
_entity_poly.entity_id
_entity_poly.type
_entity_poly.pdbx_seq_one_letter_code
_entity_poly.pdbx_strand_id
1 'polypeptide(L)' 'MPERKAQKVADAADMIVGGYAMLRHKQGVRIVNLFSGHVALVSLKYEILATDMDDIESAIAVNRLKDNIEFLAA' A
#
# COMPACT_ATOMS: atom_id res chain seq x y z
N MET A 1 2.05 -12.69 7.19
CA MET A 1 0.57 -12.59 7.08
C MET A 1 -0.02 -13.94 6.72
N PRO A 2 -1.09 -14.37 7.39
CA PRO A 2 -1.77 -15.60 6.98
C PRO A 2 -2.28 -15.51 5.55
N GLU A 3 -2.18 -16.59 4.80
CA GLU A 3 -2.55 -16.65 3.39
C GLU A 3 -4.00 -16.15 3.15
N ARG A 4 -4.93 -16.60 3.99
CA ARG A 4 -6.33 -16.20 3.90
C ARG A 4 -6.53 -14.69 4.05
N LYS A 5 -5.75 -14.05 4.93
CA LYS A 5 -5.83 -12.61 5.18
C LYS A 5 -5.23 -11.84 4.00
N ALA A 6 -4.11 -12.32 3.43
CA ALA A 6 -3.49 -11.71 2.27
C ALA A 6 -4.44 -11.75 1.06
N GLN A 7 -5.15 -12.87 0.87
CA GLN A 7 -6.12 -13.00 -0.21
C GLN A 7 -7.29 -12.01 -0.05
N LYS A 8 -7.81 -11.82 1.16
CA LYS A 8 -8.88 -10.85 1.42
C LYS A 8 -8.43 -9.43 1.12
N VAL A 9 -7.21 -9.07 1.49
CA VAL A 9 -6.65 -7.74 1.20
C VAL A 9 -6.50 -7.56 -0.31
N ALA A 10 -5.98 -8.56 -1.01
CA ALA A 10 -5.82 -8.52 -2.46
C ALA A 10 -7.16 -8.36 -3.16
N ASP A 11 -8.19 -9.10 -2.72
CA ASP A 11 -9.54 -9.03 -3.31
C ASP A 11 -10.19 -7.65 -3.08
N ALA A 12 -9.89 -6.98 -1.97
CA ALA A 12 -10.44 -5.68 -1.65
C ALA A 12 -9.61 -4.51 -2.20
N ALA A 13 -8.42 -4.78 -2.73
CA ALA A 13 -7.53 -3.73 -3.19
C ALA A 13 -8.05 -3.02 -4.44
N ASP A 14 -7.84 -1.71 -4.49
CA ASP A 14 -8.12 -0.92 -5.69
C ASP A 14 -7.07 -1.17 -6.77
N MET A 15 -5.84 -1.53 -6.36
CA MET A 15 -4.76 -1.86 -7.26
C MET A 15 -3.72 -2.71 -6.55
N ILE A 16 -3.06 -3.61 -7.30
CA ILE A 16 -1.92 -4.40 -6.81
C ILE A 16 -0.75 -4.17 -7.75
N VAL A 17 0.39 -3.77 -7.18
CA VAL A 17 1.61 -3.50 -7.95
C VAL A 17 2.81 -4.12 -7.21
N GLY A 18 3.48 -5.06 -7.88
CA GLY A 18 4.70 -5.66 -7.36
C GLY A 18 4.57 -6.30 -5.98
N GLY A 19 3.41 -6.90 -5.67
CA GLY A 19 3.14 -7.50 -4.37
C GLY A 19 2.67 -6.51 -3.30
N TYR A 20 2.41 -5.25 -3.67
CA TYR A 20 1.82 -4.24 -2.80
C TYR A 20 0.38 -4.00 -3.19
N ALA A 21 -0.55 -4.25 -2.27
CA ALA A 21 -1.96 -3.93 -2.45
C ALA A 21 -2.19 -2.48 -2.01
N MET A 22 -2.88 -1.72 -2.86
CA MET A 22 -3.17 -0.30 -2.60
C MET A 22 -4.66 -0.12 -2.49
N LEU A 23 -5.11 0.48 -1.37
CA LEU A 23 -6.51 0.72 -1.09
C LEU A 23 -6.71 2.21 -0.83
N ARG A 24 -7.72 2.79 -1.48
CA ARG A 24 -8.08 4.18 -1.23
C ARG A 24 -8.51 4.33 0.23
N HIS A 25 -8.09 5.43 0.83
CA HIS A 25 -8.37 5.74 2.21
C HIS A 25 -8.72 7.24 2.32
N LYS A 26 -9.55 7.59 3.28
CA LYS A 26 -9.94 9.00 3.47
C LYS A 26 -8.76 9.93 3.71
N GLN A 27 -7.65 9.42 4.23
CA GLN A 27 -6.43 10.20 4.51
C GLN A 27 -5.37 10.05 3.42
N GLY A 28 -5.61 9.23 2.39
CA GLY A 28 -4.65 8.99 1.33
C GLY A 28 -4.78 7.60 0.74
N VAL A 29 -3.73 6.79 0.88
CA VAL A 29 -3.70 5.42 0.38
C VAL A 29 -3.11 4.50 1.44
N ARG A 30 -3.79 3.39 1.68
CA ARG A 30 -3.28 2.32 2.52
C ARG A 30 -2.55 1.32 1.62
N ILE A 31 -1.29 1.05 1.94
CA ILE A 31 -0.46 0.12 1.18
C ILE A 31 -0.14 -1.09 2.06
N VAL A 32 -0.38 -2.28 1.54
CA VAL A 32 -0.11 -3.53 2.26
C VAL A 32 0.88 -4.36 1.44
N ASN A 33 2.02 -4.71 2.04
CA ASN A 33 2.94 -5.66 1.45
C ASN A 33 2.37 -7.06 1.63
N LEU A 34 1.95 -7.70 0.54
CA LEU A 34 1.29 -9.01 0.58
C LEU A 34 2.22 -10.14 1.01
N PHE A 35 3.52 -9.94 0.96
CA PHE A 35 4.50 -10.95 1.38
C PHE A 35 4.80 -10.84 2.88
N SER A 36 5.07 -9.64 3.38
CA SER A 36 5.43 -9.42 4.79
C SER A 36 4.22 -9.22 5.70
N GLY A 37 3.13 -8.73 5.14
CA GLY A 37 1.95 -8.32 5.90
C GLY A 37 2.07 -6.92 6.50
N HIS A 38 3.19 -6.24 6.29
CA HIS A 38 3.37 -4.89 6.81
C HIS A 38 2.50 -3.89 6.05
N VAL A 39 2.10 -2.83 6.73
CA VAL A 39 1.15 -1.84 6.22
C VAL A 39 1.74 -0.43 6.33
N ALA A 40 1.43 0.42 5.36
CA ALA A 40 1.72 1.85 5.44
C ALA A 40 0.48 2.64 5.06
N LEU A 41 0.19 3.70 5.81
CA LEU A 41 -0.80 4.69 5.43
C LEU A 41 -0.04 5.92 4.96
N VAL A 42 -0.25 6.30 3.70
CA VAL A 42 0.50 7.38 3.04
C VAL A 42 -0.49 8.44 2.57
N SER A 43 -0.19 9.71 2.88
CA SER A 43 -1.03 10.83 2.44
C SER A 43 -0.91 11.07 0.94
N LEU A 44 -1.80 11.88 0.38
CA LEU A 44 -1.73 12.28 -1.02
C LEU A 44 -0.51 13.15 -1.33
N LYS A 45 0.19 13.63 -0.31
CA LYS A 45 1.46 14.35 -0.43
C LYS A 45 2.66 13.42 -0.24
N TYR A 46 2.42 12.10 -0.20
CA TYR A 46 3.44 11.07 -0.02
C TYR A 46 4.14 11.10 1.34
N GLU A 47 3.46 11.64 2.36
CA GLU A 47 3.93 11.58 3.73
C GLU A 47 3.43 10.29 4.37
N ILE A 48 4.32 9.59 5.07
CA ILE A 48 3.94 8.38 5.80
C ILE A 48 3.27 8.79 7.09
N LEU A 49 1.98 8.47 7.22
CA LEU A 49 1.19 8.83 8.40
C LEU A 49 1.31 7.77 9.50
N ALA A 50 1.41 6.51 9.10
CA ALA A 50 1.60 5.39 10.02
C ALA A 50 2.15 4.21 9.24
N THR A 51 3.07 3.44 9.82
CA THR A 51 3.59 2.24 9.19
C THR A 51 4.31 1.35 10.21
N ASP A 52 4.34 0.06 9.96
CA ASP A 52 5.21 -0.91 10.63
C ASP A 52 6.30 -1.43 9.69
N MET A 53 6.44 -0.81 8.51
CA MET A 53 7.50 -1.11 7.55
C MET A 53 8.82 -0.48 8.00
N ASP A 54 9.95 -1.10 7.65
CA ASP A 54 11.25 -0.46 7.82
C ASP A 54 11.46 0.63 6.76
N ASP A 55 12.57 1.36 6.84
CA ASP A 55 12.85 2.48 5.94
C ASP A 55 12.95 2.06 4.49
N ILE A 56 13.54 0.89 4.22
CA ILE A 56 13.70 0.37 2.87
C ILE A 56 12.35 -0.03 2.29
N GLU A 57 11.57 -0.79 3.03
CA GLU A 57 10.25 -1.24 2.60
C GLU A 57 9.31 -0.05 2.38
N SER A 58 9.33 0.92 3.29
CA SER A 58 8.53 2.15 3.18
C SER A 58 8.87 2.94 1.93
N ALA A 59 10.16 3.09 1.63
CA ALA A 59 10.62 3.81 0.44
C ALA A 59 10.12 3.13 -0.84
N ILE A 60 10.18 1.79 -0.90
CA ILE A 60 9.69 1.03 -2.05
C ILE A 60 8.18 1.23 -2.19
N ALA A 61 7.43 1.13 -1.09
CA ALA A 61 5.98 1.29 -1.11
C ALA A 61 5.57 2.69 -1.61
N VAL A 62 6.21 3.73 -1.11
CA VAL A 62 5.93 5.11 -1.54
C VAL A 62 6.28 5.31 -3.01
N ASN A 63 7.40 4.76 -3.48
CA ASN A 63 7.78 4.85 -4.90
C ASN A 63 6.78 4.13 -5.81
N ARG A 64 6.29 2.96 -5.41
CA ARG A 64 5.24 2.25 -6.14
C ARG A 64 3.96 3.08 -6.22
N LEU A 65 3.60 3.76 -5.14
CA LEU A 65 2.44 4.64 -5.11
C LEU A 65 2.63 5.83 -6.07
N LYS A 66 3.77 6.50 -6.02
CA LYS A 66 4.06 7.64 -6.90
C LYS A 66 3.96 7.26 -8.38
N ASP A 67 4.51 6.09 -8.74
CA ASP A 67 4.52 5.63 -10.13
C ASP A 67 3.13 5.26 -10.64
N ASN A 68 2.18 5.00 -9.75
CA ASN A 68 0.87 4.48 -10.11
C ASN A 68 -0.30 5.31 -9.60
N ILE A 69 -0.05 6.47 -9.00
CA ILE A 69 -1.09 7.29 -8.37
C ILE A 69 -2.20 7.70 -9.34
N GLU A 70 -1.86 7.95 -10.60
CA GLU A 70 -2.86 8.35 -11.61
C GLU A 70 -3.90 7.26 -11.85
N PHE A 71 -3.54 6.00 -11.69
CA PHE A 71 -4.49 4.88 -11.85
C PHE A 71 -5.44 4.78 -10.65
N LEU A 72 -4.99 5.17 -9.46
CA LEU A 72 -5.82 5.20 -8.27
C LEU A 72 -6.75 6.42 -8.26
N ALA A 73 -6.30 7.53 -8.85
CA ALA A 73 -7.08 8.76 -8.90
C ALA A 73 -8.15 8.77 -10.00
N ALA A 74 -8.04 7.85 -10.93
CA ALA A 74 -8.96 7.77 -12.07
C ALA A 74 -10.37 7.33 -11.63
#